data_c13f873ef8e4a92dff21e59bb856ead2
#
_entry.id   c13f873ef8e4a92dff21e59bb856ead2
#
_cell.length_a   1.000
_cell.length_b   1.000
_cell.length_c   1.000
_cell.angle_alpha   90.00
_cell.angle_beta   90.00
_cell.angle_gamma   90.00
#
_symmetry.space_group_name_H-M   'P 1'
#
loop_
_entity.id
_entity.type
_entity.pdbx_description
1 polymer ?
#
loop_
_entity_poly.entity_id
_entity_poly.type
_entity_poly.pdbx_seq_one_letter_code
_entity_poly.pdbx_strand_id
1 'polypeptide(L)'
;MDRGPCAPERDLTTSLDTLASLLDELPDDLAKQAFTHASWVDRRADSYERLAFLGDVVLSLAVSTAIYPRYENYGAGRLTKLRAQAVSEQACVEVARSLGIPERIEAAAPAGVGRNADVLTDSDRVLASVCEAVIGAAYLAFGIDRVQPAVVAAFEEQIEDARKNPVDHKSVLQERLAQRSEVVDYRIDSEDGPPHDRSFVAVAEVSGREIGRGEGKTKKAAEQEAALHALDSLDEAAVS
;
A
#
# COMPACT_ATOMS: atom_id res chain seq x y z
N MET A 1 -50.02 23.96 6.22
CA MET A 1 -48.83 23.11 6.39
C MET A 1 -48.23 22.94 5.01
N ASP A 2 -47.28 23.81 4.72
CA ASP A 2 -46.62 23.89 3.42
C ASP A 2 -45.43 22.92 3.42
N ARG A 3 -45.43 21.94 2.50
CA ARG A 3 -44.31 21.03 2.30
C ARG A 3 -43.40 21.72 1.27
N GLY A 4 -42.28 22.22 1.75
CA GLY A 4 -41.21 22.79 0.94
C GLY A 4 -40.74 21.82 -0.16
N PRO A 5 -40.08 22.32 -1.23
CA PRO A 5 -39.73 21.57 -2.41
C PRO A 5 -38.70 20.45 -2.09
N CYS A 6 -39.03 19.26 -2.62
CA CYS A 6 -38.15 18.10 -2.64
C CYS A 6 -36.84 18.47 -3.32
N ALA A 7 -35.73 18.11 -2.70
CA ALA A 7 -34.39 18.23 -3.29
C ALA A 7 -34.34 17.41 -4.60
N PRO A 8 -33.64 17.89 -5.64
CA PRO A 8 -33.56 17.16 -6.90
C PRO A 8 -32.89 15.80 -6.68
N GLU A 9 -33.55 14.73 -7.13
CA GLU A 9 -33.01 13.40 -7.26
C GLU A 9 -31.73 13.51 -8.10
N ARG A 10 -30.56 13.13 -7.50
CA ARG A 10 -29.33 12.99 -8.26
C ARG A 10 -29.52 11.83 -9.24
N ASP A 11 -29.37 12.14 -10.50
CA ASP A 11 -29.39 11.19 -11.61
C ASP A 11 -28.27 10.12 -11.36
N LEU A 12 -28.70 8.89 -11.04
CA LEU A 12 -27.80 7.77 -10.68
C LEU A 12 -27.20 7.07 -11.91
N THR A 13 -27.26 7.70 -13.08
CA THR A 13 -26.65 7.18 -14.33
C THR A 13 -25.25 7.71 -14.62
N THR A 14 -24.57 8.32 -13.65
CA THR A 14 -23.15 8.67 -13.82
C THR A 14 -22.33 7.39 -13.77
N SER A 15 -21.72 7.01 -14.90
CA SER A 15 -20.67 5.98 -14.93
C SER A 15 -19.69 6.29 -13.81
N LEU A 16 -19.46 5.32 -12.90
CA LEU A 16 -18.50 5.51 -11.82
C LEU A 16 -17.12 5.81 -12.46
N ASP A 17 -16.48 6.90 -11.99
CA ASP A 17 -15.13 7.22 -12.41
C ASP A 17 -14.21 6.01 -12.13
N THR A 18 -13.36 5.67 -13.09
CA THR A 18 -12.27 4.72 -12.87
C THR A 18 -10.98 5.49 -12.58
N LEU A 19 -10.02 4.87 -11.90
CA LEU A 19 -8.73 5.53 -11.67
C LEU A 19 -8.02 5.86 -13.00
N ALA A 20 -8.22 5.04 -14.02
CA ALA A 20 -7.72 5.31 -15.38
C ALA A 20 -8.37 6.56 -15.99
N SER A 21 -9.69 6.73 -15.89
CA SER A 21 -10.37 7.93 -16.42
C SER A 21 -9.95 9.20 -15.66
N LEU A 22 -9.82 9.12 -14.34
CA LEU A 22 -9.31 10.26 -13.55
C LEU A 22 -7.87 10.63 -13.93
N LEU A 23 -7.05 9.63 -14.25
CA LEU A 23 -5.69 9.84 -14.70
C LEU A 23 -5.64 10.60 -16.05
N ASP A 24 -6.54 10.28 -16.95
CA ASP A 24 -6.66 10.97 -18.27
C ASP A 24 -7.25 12.39 -18.15
N GLU A 25 -7.98 12.67 -17.07
CA GLU A 25 -8.57 13.99 -16.78
C GLU A 25 -7.66 14.88 -15.91
N LEU A 26 -6.48 14.41 -15.48
CA LEU A 26 -5.59 15.20 -14.62
C LEU A 26 -5.20 16.52 -15.29
N PRO A 27 -5.16 17.65 -14.54
CA PRO A 27 -4.52 18.88 -14.98
C PRO A 27 -3.07 18.64 -15.38
N ASP A 28 -2.62 19.30 -16.47
CA ASP A 28 -1.31 19.08 -17.09
C ASP A 28 -0.14 19.22 -16.10
N ASP A 29 -0.22 20.15 -15.17
CA ASP A 29 0.82 20.40 -14.16
C ASP A 29 0.92 19.24 -13.15
N LEU A 30 -0.21 18.72 -12.68
CA LEU A 30 -0.27 17.56 -11.79
C LEU A 30 0.12 16.28 -12.52
N ALA A 31 -0.37 16.07 -13.74
CA ALA A 31 0.02 14.94 -14.57
C ALA A 31 1.54 14.94 -14.82
N LYS A 32 2.11 16.08 -15.21
CA LYS A 32 3.55 16.22 -15.41
C LYS A 32 4.33 15.91 -14.13
N GLN A 33 3.92 16.45 -12.98
CA GLN A 33 4.60 16.21 -11.72
C GLN A 33 4.52 14.73 -11.31
N ALA A 34 3.34 14.09 -11.46
CA ALA A 34 3.13 12.69 -11.09
C ALA A 34 4.03 11.71 -11.84
N PHE A 35 4.43 12.04 -13.08
CA PHE A 35 5.33 11.21 -13.89
C PHE A 35 6.77 11.72 -13.95
N THR A 36 7.13 12.79 -13.21
CA THR A 36 8.49 13.32 -13.19
C THR A 36 9.33 12.65 -12.11
N HIS A 37 10.34 11.86 -12.53
CA HIS A 37 11.28 11.23 -11.59
C HIS A 37 12.22 12.25 -10.96
N ALA A 38 12.64 12.00 -9.70
CA ALA A 38 13.50 12.90 -8.94
C ALA A 38 14.87 13.17 -9.59
N SER A 39 15.41 12.23 -10.38
CA SER A 39 16.66 12.44 -11.13
C SER A 39 16.53 13.34 -12.36
N TRP A 40 15.33 13.75 -12.73
CA TRP A 40 15.06 14.60 -13.90
C TRP A 40 14.87 16.07 -13.53
N VAL A 41 14.94 16.40 -12.26
CA VAL A 41 14.70 17.76 -11.75
C VAL A 41 15.79 18.18 -10.76
N ASP A 42 16.05 19.48 -10.69
CA ASP A 42 17.03 20.05 -9.75
C ASP A 42 16.51 20.00 -8.30
N ARG A 43 15.22 20.17 -8.13
CA ARG A 43 14.56 20.14 -6.81
C ARG A 43 13.67 18.90 -6.71
N ARG A 44 13.99 18.01 -5.76
CA ARG A 44 13.16 16.81 -5.50
C ARG A 44 11.67 17.13 -5.26
N ALA A 45 11.38 18.30 -4.73
CA ALA A 45 10.00 18.74 -4.50
C ALA A 45 9.16 18.91 -5.79
N ASP A 46 9.81 19.02 -6.94
CA ASP A 46 9.18 19.16 -8.25
C ASP A 46 8.94 17.78 -8.94
N SER A 47 9.38 16.69 -8.30
CA SER A 47 9.14 15.31 -8.73
C SER A 47 7.84 14.75 -8.16
N TYR A 48 7.55 13.47 -8.47
CA TYR A 48 6.41 12.73 -7.98
C TYR A 48 6.41 12.50 -6.45
N GLU A 49 7.56 12.59 -5.77
CA GLU A 49 7.71 12.15 -4.37
C GLU A 49 6.72 12.81 -3.40
N ARG A 50 6.41 14.09 -3.58
CA ARG A 50 5.44 14.79 -2.72
C ARG A 50 4.00 14.36 -2.98
N LEU A 51 3.69 14.06 -4.22
CA LEU A 51 2.38 13.51 -4.57
C LEU A 51 2.23 12.08 -4.06
N ALA A 52 3.30 11.26 -4.13
CA ALA A 52 3.32 9.91 -3.56
C ALA A 52 3.08 9.93 -2.05
N PHE A 53 3.76 10.81 -1.31
CA PHE A 53 3.52 10.99 0.13
C PHE A 53 2.04 11.25 0.46
N LEU A 54 1.38 12.09 -0.32
CA LEU A 54 -0.06 12.37 -0.13
C LEU A 54 -0.92 11.17 -0.58
N GLY A 55 -0.55 10.56 -1.68
CA GLY A 55 -1.28 9.45 -2.29
C GLY A 55 -1.31 8.19 -1.42
N ASP A 56 -0.23 7.85 -0.73
CA ASP A 56 -0.19 6.76 0.26
C ASP A 56 -1.28 6.94 1.33
N VAL A 57 -1.39 8.15 1.89
CA VAL A 57 -2.42 8.45 2.89
C VAL A 57 -3.83 8.34 2.31
N VAL A 58 -4.05 8.84 1.08
CA VAL A 58 -5.35 8.76 0.39
C VAL A 58 -5.71 7.31 0.07
N LEU A 59 -4.77 6.51 -0.44
CA LEU A 59 -4.92 5.09 -0.71
C LEU A 59 -5.29 4.32 0.57
N SER A 60 -4.52 4.51 1.62
CA SER A 60 -4.76 3.90 2.93
C SER A 60 -6.13 4.27 3.50
N LEU A 61 -6.56 5.53 3.36
CA LEU A 61 -7.89 6.00 3.77
C LEU A 61 -9.00 5.36 2.94
N ALA A 62 -8.87 5.35 1.61
CA ALA A 62 -9.84 4.79 0.69
C ALA A 62 -10.10 3.32 0.98
N VAL A 63 -9.02 2.50 1.08
CA VAL A 63 -9.12 1.08 1.39
C VAL A 63 -9.67 0.87 2.80
N SER A 64 -9.21 1.60 3.81
CA SER A 64 -9.72 1.48 5.19
C SER A 64 -11.22 1.75 5.26
N THR A 65 -11.69 2.80 4.60
CA THR A 65 -13.10 3.17 4.57
C THR A 65 -13.95 2.10 3.87
N ALA A 66 -13.43 1.46 2.83
CA ALA A 66 -14.12 0.40 2.11
C ALA A 66 -14.20 -0.92 2.91
N ILE A 67 -13.08 -1.34 3.54
CA ILE A 67 -13.04 -2.63 4.26
C ILE A 67 -13.72 -2.57 5.62
N TYR A 68 -13.82 -1.41 6.26
CA TYR A 68 -14.40 -1.25 7.59
C TYR A 68 -15.87 -1.73 7.68
N PRO A 69 -16.81 -1.27 6.84
CA PRO A 69 -18.18 -1.77 6.85
C PRO A 69 -18.32 -3.15 6.17
N ARG A 70 -17.41 -3.52 5.26
CA ARG A 70 -17.48 -4.78 4.50
C ARG A 70 -17.14 -6.00 5.35
N TYR A 71 -16.29 -5.84 6.37
CA TYR A 71 -15.79 -6.94 7.21
C TYR A 71 -16.08 -6.68 8.69
N GLU A 72 -17.36 -6.49 9.04
CA GLU A 72 -17.83 -6.16 10.39
C GLU A 72 -17.37 -7.14 11.47
N ASN A 73 -17.13 -8.42 11.11
CA ASN A 73 -16.66 -9.45 12.04
C ASN A 73 -15.13 -9.45 12.25
N TYR A 74 -14.38 -8.53 11.60
CA TYR A 74 -12.94 -8.45 11.78
C TYR A 74 -12.59 -7.46 12.87
N GLY A 75 -11.75 -7.90 13.83
CA GLY A 75 -11.15 -6.99 14.80
C GLY A 75 -10.10 -6.08 14.15
N ALA A 76 -9.73 -5.00 14.86
CA ALA A 76 -8.80 -3.97 14.36
C ALA A 76 -7.47 -4.53 13.83
N GLY A 77 -6.85 -5.51 14.52
CA GLY A 77 -5.61 -6.15 14.06
C GLY A 77 -5.75 -6.85 12.70
N ARG A 78 -6.89 -7.54 12.45
CA ARG A 78 -7.14 -8.19 11.16
C ARG A 78 -7.39 -7.19 10.06
N LEU A 79 -8.14 -6.12 10.33
CA LEU A 79 -8.36 -5.02 9.38
C LEU A 79 -7.04 -4.31 9.02
N THR A 80 -6.17 -4.10 10.01
CA THR A 80 -4.84 -3.48 9.78
C THR A 80 -3.97 -4.36 8.86
N LYS A 81 -3.92 -5.67 9.10
CA LYS A 81 -3.16 -6.60 8.25
C LYS A 81 -3.72 -6.70 6.84
N LEU A 82 -5.05 -6.79 6.71
CA LEU A 82 -5.72 -6.79 5.41
C LEU A 82 -5.38 -5.52 4.62
N ARG A 83 -5.52 -4.34 5.24
CA ARG A 83 -5.16 -3.08 4.60
C ARG A 83 -3.69 -3.06 4.20
N ALA A 84 -2.77 -3.35 5.13
CA ALA A 84 -1.34 -3.30 4.87
C ALA A 84 -0.93 -4.18 3.67
N GLN A 85 -1.52 -5.36 3.52
CA GLN A 85 -1.28 -6.22 2.37
C GLN A 85 -1.92 -5.66 1.10
N ALA A 86 -3.16 -5.18 1.16
CA ALA A 86 -3.90 -4.66 0.00
C ALA A 86 -3.30 -3.37 -0.60
N VAL A 87 -2.54 -2.59 0.20
CA VAL A 87 -1.85 -1.36 -0.23
C VAL A 87 -0.32 -1.51 -0.22
N SER A 88 0.19 -2.74 -0.23
CA SER A 88 1.64 -3.02 -0.24
C SER A 88 2.29 -2.51 -1.53
N GLU A 89 3.64 -2.38 -1.52
CA GLU A 89 4.43 -2.04 -2.71
C GLU A 89 4.06 -2.94 -3.90
N GLN A 90 3.97 -4.25 -3.67
CA GLN A 90 3.58 -5.21 -4.70
C GLN A 90 2.18 -4.94 -5.27
N ALA A 91 1.20 -4.65 -4.41
CA ALA A 91 -0.15 -4.30 -4.83
C ALA A 91 -0.16 -3.01 -5.68
N CYS A 92 0.59 -1.98 -5.27
CA CYS A 92 0.75 -0.74 -6.03
C CYS A 92 1.41 -0.98 -7.39
N VAL A 93 2.40 -1.87 -7.49
CA VAL A 93 3.05 -2.25 -8.76
C VAL A 93 2.06 -2.91 -9.71
N GLU A 94 1.26 -3.85 -9.24
CA GLU A 94 0.25 -4.54 -10.05
C GLU A 94 -0.78 -3.55 -10.62
N VAL A 95 -1.28 -2.66 -9.77
CA VAL A 95 -2.20 -1.59 -10.19
C VAL A 95 -1.51 -0.61 -11.14
N ALA A 96 -0.25 -0.21 -10.88
CA ALA A 96 0.51 0.65 -11.78
C ALA A 96 0.61 0.08 -13.20
N ARG A 97 0.90 -1.20 -13.30
CA ARG A 97 0.99 -1.91 -14.60
C ARG A 97 -0.38 -1.96 -15.29
N SER A 98 -1.45 -2.24 -14.56
CA SER A 98 -2.81 -2.25 -15.12
C SER A 98 -3.28 -0.88 -15.63
N LEU A 99 -2.74 0.21 -15.08
CA LEU A 99 -3.04 1.60 -15.47
C LEU A 99 -2.13 2.12 -16.61
N GLY A 100 -1.17 1.33 -17.11
CA GLY A 100 -0.22 1.76 -18.12
C GLY A 100 0.75 2.84 -17.62
N ILE A 101 1.09 2.82 -16.32
CA ILE A 101 2.02 3.78 -15.71
C ILE A 101 3.43 3.66 -16.30
N PRO A 102 3.99 2.46 -16.60
CA PRO A 102 5.29 2.35 -17.24
C PRO A 102 5.38 3.18 -18.53
N GLU A 103 4.44 3.04 -19.45
CA GLU A 103 4.40 3.74 -20.74
C GLU A 103 4.27 5.26 -20.56
N ARG A 104 3.57 5.70 -19.52
CA ARG A 104 3.44 7.13 -19.20
C ARG A 104 4.72 7.73 -18.61
N ILE A 105 5.48 6.96 -17.81
CA ILE A 105 6.81 7.36 -17.33
C ILE A 105 7.77 7.51 -18.51
N GLU A 106 7.78 6.56 -19.44
CA GLU A 106 8.61 6.63 -20.67
C GLU A 106 8.27 7.85 -21.51
N ALA A 107 6.97 8.11 -21.70
CA ALA A 107 6.48 9.27 -22.45
C ALA A 107 6.82 10.62 -21.80
N ALA A 108 6.93 10.65 -20.46
CA ALA A 108 7.28 11.85 -19.70
C ALA A 108 8.80 12.10 -19.63
N ALA A 109 9.63 11.14 -20.02
CA ALA A 109 11.08 11.24 -19.92
C ALA A 109 11.64 12.39 -20.76
N PRO A 110 12.51 13.24 -20.20
CA PRO A 110 13.16 14.31 -20.96
C PRO A 110 13.99 13.80 -22.14
N ALA A 111 14.08 14.57 -23.20
CA ALA A 111 14.88 14.22 -24.35
C ALA A 111 16.36 13.97 -23.95
N GLY A 112 16.89 12.80 -24.31
CA GLY A 112 18.27 12.39 -24.00
C GLY A 112 18.41 11.47 -22.78
N VAL A 113 17.35 11.22 -22.03
CA VAL A 113 17.35 10.34 -20.82
C VAL A 113 16.82 8.93 -21.13
N GLY A 114 16.45 8.61 -22.37
CA GLY A 114 15.70 7.42 -22.79
C GLY A 114 16.16 6.07 -22.18
N ARG A 115 17.48 5.78 -22.10
CA ARG A 115 17.98 4.54 -21.49
C ARG A 115 17.78 4.48 -19.96
N ASN A 116 17.64 5.62 -19.29
CA ASN A 116 17.37 5.65 -17.85
C ASN A 116 15.86 5.49 -17.57
N ALA A 117 14.99 5.78 -18.53
CA ALA A 117 13.55 5.55 -18.37
C ALA A 117 13.23 4.06 -18.27
N ASP A 118 13.84 3.21 -19.11
CA ASP A 118 13.65 1.75 -19.08
C ASP A 118 14.03 1.17 -17.70
N VAL A 119 15.14 1.65 -17.11
CA VAL A 119 15.55 1.21 -15.74
C VAL A 119 14.53 1.64 -14.67
N LEU A 120 13.88 2.79 -14.85
CA LEU A 120 12.88 3.27 -13.90
C LEU A 120 11.56 2.47 -14.01
N THR A 121 11.16 2.09 -15.21
CA THR A 121 9.95 1.29 -15.44
C THR A 121 10.11 -0.18 -15.03
N ASP A 122 11.35 -0.67 -14.89
CA ASP A 122 11.68 -1.98 -14.33
C ASP A 122 11.75 -1.96 -12.80
N SER A 123 11.77 -0.78 -12.16
CA SER A 123 11.85 -0.65 -10.71
C SER A 123 10.47 -0.71 -10.06
N ASP A 124 10.20 -1.77 -9.31
CA ASP A 124 8.95 -1.94 -8.56
C ASP A 124 8.72 -0.76 -7.60
N ARG A 125 9.76 -0.30 -6.90
CA ARG A 125 9.69 0.87 -6.02
C ARG A 125 9.24 2.13 -6.75
N VAL A 126 9.75 2.38 -7.97
CA VAL A 126 9.35 3.55 -8.77
C VAL A 126 7.90 3.41 -9.21
N LEU A 127 7.50 2.24 -9.70
CA LEU A 127 6.12 2.00 -10.14
C LEU A 127 5.12 2.18 -8.99
N ALA A 128 5.42 1.64 -7.81
CA ALA A 128 4.58 1.81 -6.62
C ALA A 128 4.48 3.29 -6.24
N SER A 129 5.61 4.00 -6.15
CA SER A 129 5.61 5.43 -5.81
C SER A 129 4.87 6.29 -6.83
N VAL A 130 4.95 5.97 -8.12
CA VAL A 130 4.19 6.70 -9.16
C VAL A 130 2.70 6.35 -9.10
N CYS A 131 2.32 5.12 -8.75
CA CYS A 131 0.93 4.76 -8.49
C CYS A 131 0.33 5.61 -7.37
N GLU A 132 1.04 5.73 -6.24
CA GLU A 132 0.66 6.61 -5.15
C GLU A 132 0.59 8.07 -5.61
N ALA A 133 1.59 8.54 -6.38
CA ALA A 133 1.61 9.91 -6.88
C ALA A 133 0.41 10.26 -7.76
N VAL A 134 -0.03 9.33 -8.61
CA VAL A 134 -1.25 9.48 -9.42
C VAL A 134 -2.49 9.60 -8.52
N ILE A 135 -2.59 8.80 -7.48
CA ILE A 135 -3.69 8.88 -6.50
C ILE A 135 -3.66 10.23 -5.78
N GLY A 136 -2.48 10.71 -5.36
CA GLY A 136 -2.31 12.02 -4.73
C GLY A 136 -2.66 13.17 -5.67
N ALA A 137 -2.26 13.11 -6.94
CA ALA A 137 -2.61 14.09 -7.96
C ALA A 137 -4.13 14.12 -8.22
N ALA A 138 -4.74 12.94 -8.37
CA ALA A 138 -6.19 12.82 -8.55
C ALA A 138 -6.96 13.40 -7.35
N TYR A 139 -6.49 13.14 -6.12
CA TYR A 139 -7.09 13.72 -4.92
C TYR A 139 -7.03 15.25 -4.91
N LEU A 140 -5.90 15.85 -5.29
CA LEU A 140 -5.76 17.30 -5.36
C LEU A 140 -6.66 17.91 -6.45
N ALA A 141 -6.83 17.21 -7.57
CA ALA A 141 -7.64 17.69 -8.69
C ALA A 141 -9.16 17.54 -8.47
N PHE A 142 -9.59 16.40 -7.90
CA PHE A 142 -11.00 16.00 -7.94
C PHE A 142 -11.64 15.79 -6.56
N GLY A 143 -10.83 15.76 -5.50
CA GLY A 143 -11.31 15.52 -4.13
C GLY A 143 -11.63 14.06 -3.83
N ILE A 144 -11.89 13.78 -2.53
CA ILE A 144 -12.04 12.41 -2.03
C ILE A 144 -13.29 11.70 -2.58
N ASP A 145 -14.38 12.45 -2.83
CA ASP A 145 -15.65 11.86 -3.23
C ASP A 145 -15.59 11.18 -4.61
N ARG A 146 -14.77 11.70 -5.54
CA ARG A 146 -14.52 11.06 -6.85
C ARG A 146 -13.41 10.01 -6.77
N VAL A 147 -12.36 10.28 -6.00
CA VAL A 147 -11.14 9.45 -5.98
C VAL A 147 -11.33 8.17 -5.18
N GLN A 148 -12.00 8.22 -4.03
CA GLN A 148 -12.14 7.04 -3.16
C GLN A 148 -12.80 5.84 -3.88
N PRO A 149 -13.97 5.97 -4.55
CA PRO A 149 -14.57 4.82 -5.23
C PRO A 149 -13.70 4.31 -6.39
N ALA A 150 -13.01 5.20 -7.10
CA ALA A 150 -12.12 4.83 -8.20
C ALA A 150 -10.89 4.05 -7.71
N VAL A 151 -10.29 4.48 -6.60
CA VAL A 151 -9.17 3.78 -5.94
C VAL A 151 -9.62 2.42 -5.44
N VAL A 152 -10.74 2.34 -4.72
CA VAL A 152 -11.26 1.06 -4.21
C VAL A 152 -11.51 0.08 -5.35
N ALA A 153 -12.09 0.53 -6.45
CA ALA A 153 -12.31 -0.31 -7.62
C ALA A 153 -11.01 -0.80 -8.27
N ALA A 154 -9.99 0.06 -8.34
CA ALA A 154 -8.68 -0.30 -8.89
C ALA A 154 -7.91 -1.30 -8.02
N PHE A 155 -8.12 -1.29 -6.70
CA PHE A 155 -7.48 -2.18 -5.72
C PHE A 155 -8.38 -3.34 -5.26
N GLU A 156 -9.53 -3.56 -5.88
CA GLU A 156 -10.48 -4.59 -5.45
C GLU A 156 -9.88 -6.00 -5.46
N GLU A 157 -9.08 -6.33 -6.49
CA GLU A 157 -8.42 -7.62 -6.61
C GLU A 157 -7.41 -7.82 -5.47
N GLN A 158 -6.60 -6.80 -5.15
CA GLN A 158 -5.62 -6.82 -4.08
C GLN A 158 -6.27 -6.92 -2.70
N ILE A 159 -7.42 -6.26 -2.49
CA ILE A 159 -8.22 -6.39 -1.26
C ILE A 159 -8.74 -7.82 -1.10
N GLU A 160 -9.28 -8.41 -2.17
CA GLU A 160 -9.80 -9.78 -2.13
C GLU A 160 -8.68 -10.82 -2.00
N ASP A 161 -7.51 -10.59 -2.62
CA ASP A 161 -6.35 -11.46 -2.45
C ASP A 161 -5.83 -11.43 -1.00
N ALA A 162 -5.63 -10.23 -0.45
CA ALA A 162 -5.23 -10.05 0.94
C ALA A 162 -6.21 -10.71 1.94
N ARG A 163 -7.50 -10.74 1.60
CA ARG A 163 -8.53 -11.41 2.41
C ARG A 163 -8.42 -12.93 2.35
N LYS A 164 -8.18 -13.50 1.16
CA LYS A 164 -8.14 -14.95 0.91
C LYS A 164 -6.80 -15.56 1.29
N ASN A 165 -5.73 -14.83 1.02
CA ASN A 165 -4.35 -15.28 1.13
C ASN A 165 -3.54 -14.36 2.08
N PRO A 166 -3.85 -14.35 3.38
CA PRO A 166 -3.10 -13.54 4.34
C PRO A 166 -1.62 -13.97 4.35
N VAL A 167 -0.71 -13.00 4.23
CA VAL A 167 0.73 -13.27 4.19
C VAL A 167 1.18 -14.03 5.44
N ASP A 168 1.87 -15.13 5.25
CA ASP A 168 2.56 -15.87 6.30
C ASP A 168 3.99 -15.33 6.45
N HIS A 169 4.15 -14.30 7.27
CA HIS A 169 5.44 -13.64 7.50
C HIS A 169 6.50 -14.60 8.04
N LYS A 170 6.11 -15.65 8.77
CA LYS A 170 7.04 -16.69 9.25
C LYS A 170 7.66 -17.45 8.10
N SER A 171 6.85 -17.85 7.11
CA SER A 171 7.33 -18.53 5.90
C SER A 171 8.22 -17.61 5.06
N VAL A 172 7.81 -16.37 4.85
CA VAL A 172 8.62 -15.37 4.12
C VAL A 172 9.96 -15.14 4.79
N LEU A 173 9.99 -14.94 6.12
CA LEU A 173 11.23 -14.75 6.87
C LEU A 173 12.14 -15.98 6.78
N GLN A 174 11.57 -17.18 6.92
CA GLN A 174 12.31 -18.43 6.82
C GLN A 174 12.97 -18.60 5.45
N GLU A 175 12.25 -18.33 4.36
CA GLU A 175 12.78 -18.41 3.00
C GLU A 175 13.92 -17.41 2.79
N ARG A 176 13.77 -16.19 3.28
CA ARG A 176 14.77 -15.13 3.16
C ARG A 176 16.06 -15.45 3.94
N LEU A 177 15.93 -15.99 5.13
CA LEU A 177 17.08 -16.39 5.96
C LEU A 177 17.75 -17.65 5.42
N ALA A 178 16.99 -18.59 4.83
CA ALA A 178 17.53 -19.78 4.18
C ALA A 178 18.50 -19.44 3.03
N GLN A 179 18.28 -18.34 2.30
CA GLN A 179 19.21 -17.84 1.27
C GLN A 179 20.58 -17.46 1.85
N ARG A 180 20.63 -17.15 3.16
CA ARG A 180 21.85 -16.83 3.90
C ARG A 180 22.34 -18.01 4.74
N SER A 181 21.75 -19.20 4.58
CA SER A 181 22.00 -20.40 5.39
C SER A 181 21.73 -20.17 6.89
N GLU A 182 20.82 -19.29 7.20
CA GLU A 182 20.36 -18.97 8.56
C GLU A 182 19.00 -19.60 8.83
N VAL A 183 18.74 -19.93 10.10
CA VAL A 183 17.47 -20.51 10.55
C VAL A 183 16.89 -19.62 11.61
N VAL A 184 15.59 -19.30 11.51
CA VAL A 184 14.86 -18.57 12.53
C VAL A 184 14.19 -19.50 13.51
N ASP A 185 14.37 -19.23 14.79
CA ASP A 185 13.65 -19.84 15.88
C ASP A 185 12.69 -18.82 16.52
N TYR A 186 11.56 -19.31 17.07
CA TYR A 186 10.58 -18.47 17.74
C TYR A 186 10.44 -18.87 19.19
N ARG A 187 10.50 -17.90 20.09
CA ARG A 187 10.34 -18.09 21.53
C ARG A 187 9.24 -17.17 22.06
N ILE A 188 8.35 -17.70 22.89
CA ILE A 188 7.43 -16.86 23.66
C ILE A 188 8.21 -16.26 24.83
N ASP A 189 8.32 -14.95 24.84
CA ASP A 189 9.08 -14.18 25.82
C ASP A 189 8.22 -13.89 27.07
N SER A 190 6.93 -13.54 26.86
CA SER A 190 5.99 -13.31 27.94
C SER A 190 4.56 -13.69 27.56
N GLU A 191 3.78 -14.00 28.58
CA GLU A 191 2.33 -14.23 28.49
C GLU A 191 1.69 -13.43 29.63
N ASP A 192 0.74 -12.54 29.29
CA ASP A 192 0.07 -11.66 30.24
C ASP A 192 -1.43 -11.61 30.02
N GLY A 193 -2.17 -11.21 31.07
CA GLY A 193 -3.63 -11.05 31.04
C GLY A 193 -4.41 -12.28 31.53
N PRO A 194 -5.71 -12.08 31.82
CA PRO A 194 -6.60 -13.16 32.29
C PRO A 194 -6.90 -14.16 31.16
N PRO A 195 -7.36 -15.38 31.49
CA PRO A 195 -7.57 -16.45 30.50
C PRO A 195 -8.44 -16.09 29.30
N HIS A 196 -9.34 -15.13 29.44
CA HIS A 196 -10.26 -14.68 28.39
C HIS A 196 -9.73 -13.49 27.58
N ASP A 197 -8.61 -12.89 28.01
CA ASP A 197 -7.98 -11.74 27.30
C ASP A 197 -6.44 -11.80 27.41
N ARG A 198 -5.87 -12.96 27.08
CA ARG A 198 -4.41 -13.15 27.06
C ARG A 198 -3.74 -12.41 25.93
N SER A 199 -2.56 -11.87 26.19
CA SER A 199 -1.60 -11.43 25.21
C SER A 199 -0.29 -12.22 25.33
N PHE A 200 0.35 -12.41 24.21
CA PHE A 200 1.64 -13.12 24.08
C PHE A 200 2.63 -12.21 23.42
N VAL A 201 3.86 -12.20 23.90
CA VAL A 201 4.98 -11.58 23.23
C VAL A 201 5.87 -12.70 22.69
N ALA A 202 6.15 -12.69 21.39
CA ALA A 202 7.07 -13.61 20.75
C ALA A 202 8.31 -12.87 20.25
N VAL A 203 9.43 -13.59 20.23
CA VAL A 203 10.70 -13.12 19.69
C VAL A 203 11.14 -14.07 18.58
N ALA A 204 11.54 -13.50 17.44
CA ALA A 204 12.22 -14.20 16.36
C ALA A 204 13.73 -14.07 16.58
N GLU A 205 14.44 -15.19 16.59
CA GLU A 205 15.89 -15.26 16.89
C GLU A 205 16.63 -16.00 15.77
N VAL A 206 17.83 -15.50 15.43
CA VAL A 206 18.80 -16.19 14.57
C VAL A 206 20.08 -16.39 15.37
N SER A 207 20.49 -17.66 15.55
CA SER A 207 21.69 -18.00 16.35
C SER A 207 21.66 -17.40 17.76
N GLY A 208 20.48 -17.31 18.40
CA GLY A 208 20.29 -16.75 19.75
C GLY A 208 20.28 -15.23 19.81
N ARG A 209 20.33 -14.52 18.66
CA ARG A 209 20.20 -13.08 18.58
C ARG A 209 18.77 -12.71 18.15
N GLU A 210 18.12 -11.86 18.93
CA GLU A 210 16.81 -11.29 18.59
C GLU A 210 16.94 -10.45 17.31
N ILE A 211 16.06 -10.75 16.33
CA ILE A 211 15.95 -10.04 15.05
C ILE A 211 14.57 -9.41 14.85
N GLY A 212 13.59 -9.79 15.67
CA GLY A 212 12.25 -9.21 15.65
C GLY A 212 11.46 -9.62 16.87
N ARG A 213 10.52 -8.76 17.27
CA ARG A 213 9.64 -8.95 18.44
C ARG A 213 8.21 -8.57 18.06
N GLY A 214 7.23 -9.35 18.49
CA GLY A 214 5.83 -9.09 18.16
C GLY A 214 4.88 -9.49 19.29
N GLU A 215 3.74 -8.82 19.34
CA GLU A 215 2.68 -9.07 20.30
C GLU A 215 1.40 -9.59 19.60
N GLY A 216 0.66 -10.48 20.25
CA GLY A 216 -0.59 -11.00 19.69
C GLY A 216 -1.48 -11.67 20.71
N LYS A 217 -2.77 -11.76 20.39
CA LYS A 217 -3.76 -12.46 21.23
C LYS A 217 -3.63 -13.99 21.21
N THR A 218 -2.77 -14.51 20.36
CA THR A 218 -2.39 -15.94 20.33
C THR A 218 -0.88 -16.03 20.09
N LYS A 219 -0.25 -17.15 20.51
CA LYS A 219 1.17 -17.42 20.25
C LYS A 219 1.48 -17.28 18.76
N LYS A 220 0.65 -17.88 17.88
CA LYS A 220 0.82 -17.79 16.43
C LYS A 220 0.75 -16.33 15.93
N ALA A 221 -0.16 -15.51 16.46
CA ALA A 221 -0.26 -14.11 16.05
C ALA A 221 0.98 -13.30 16.50
N ALA A 222 1.49 -13.54 17.71
CA ALA A 222 2.70 -12.92 18.21
C ALA A 222 3.94 -13.32 17.39
N GLU A 223 4.06 -14.60 17.02
CA GLU A 223 5.14 -15.09 16.14
C GLU A 223 5.08 -14.49 14.74
N GLN A 224 3.90 -14.32 14.16
CA GLN A 224 3.72 -13.66 12.85
C GLN A 224 4.14 -12.18 12.89
N GLU A 225 3.81 -11.50 13.99
CA GLU A 225 4.20 -10.10 14.18
C GLU A 225 5.71 -9.97 14.41
N ALA A 226 6.31 -10.89 15.18
CA ALA A 226 7.75 -10.96 15.35
C ALA A 226 8.48 -11.19 14.01
N ALA A 227 7.92 -12.04 13.15
CA ALA A 227 8.44 -12.29 11.82
C ALA A 227 8.35 -11.04 10.90
N LEU A 228 7.25 -10.31 10.98
CA LEU A 228 7.07 -9.05 10.23
C LEU A 228 8.15 -8.03 10.63
N HIS A 229 8.30 -7.74 11.92
CA HIS A 229 9.32 -6.80 12.39
C HIS A 229 10.76 -7.24 12.07
N ALA A 230 11.01 -8.55 12.05
CA ALA A 230 12.30 -9.08 11.60
C ALA A 230 12.54 -8.81 10.10
N LEU A 231 11.52 -8.95 9.25
CA LEU A 231 11.61 -8.64 7.83
C LEU A 231 11.89 -7.15 7.60
N ASP A 232 11.17 -6.26 8.28
CA ASP A 232 11.36 -4.81 8.20
C ASP A 232 12.81 -4.42 8.59
N SER A 233 13.33 -4.99 9.68
CA SER A 233 14.71 -4.77 10.12
C SER A 233 15.76 -5.25 9.12
N LEU A 234 15.49 -6.35 8.41
CA LEU A 234 16.38 -6.87 7.37
C LEU A 234 16.38 -5.99 6.12
N ASP A 235 15.24 -5.35 5.80
CA ASP A 235 15.11 -4.44 4.68
C ASP A 235 15.83 -3.11 4.94
N GLU A 236 15.71 -2.55 6.15
CA GLU A 236 16.47 -1.36 6.58
C GLU A 236 17.97 -1.58 6.52
N ALA A 237 18.45 -2.75 6.96
CA ALA A 237 19.87 -3.10 6.92
C ALA A 237 20.43 -3.30 5.50
N ALA A 238 19.58 -3.60 4.52
CA ALA A 238 19.99 -3.77 3.12
C ALA A 238 20.13 -2.43 2.36
N VAL A 239 19.56 -1.35 2.89
CA VAL A 239 19.55 0.00 2.29
C VAL A 239 20.66 0.89 2.87
N SER A 240 21.32 0.46 3.96
CA SER A 240 22.40 1.20 4.65
C SER A 240 23.77 0.76 4.15
#